data_b89095f8d5773b39030fedc1dd2d47c6
#
_entry.id   b89095f8d5773b39030fedc1dd2d47c6
#
_cell.length_a   1.000
_cell.length_b   1.000
_cell.length_c   1.000
_cell.angle_alpha   90.00
_cell.angle_beta   90.00
_cell.angle_gamma   90.00
#
_symmetry.space_group_name_H-M   'P 1'
#
loop_
_entity.id
_entity.type
_entity.pdbx_description
1 polymer ?
#
loop_
_entity_poly.entity_id
_entity_poly.type
_entity_poly.pdbx_seq_one_letter_code
_entity_poly.pdbx_strand_id
1 'polypeptide(L)'
;IGKDGVAAIYQMGLEARDIIRERIERYSIDCDLKWGYCDVALKPRHMKQFAEWRDFGKSIGNRHDYTLLDRDELKQYVNSERYLGGLLNYANGHIHPLNLCLGEAAAAVSLGTSIYEQSRVASIEHGERVTLRTERGAARPRRAVLCGNAYMEGLLFAVRQLHAHHKVFRTFRCRFHEREN
;
A
#
# COMPACT_ATOMS: atom_id res chain seq x y z
N ILE A 1 2.47 -7.83 19.36
CA ILE A 1 3.70 -7.28 18.78
C ILE A 1 4.26 -6.27 19.77
N GLY A 2 5.51 -6.48 20.26
CA GLY A 2 6.19 -5.56 21.18
C GLY A 2 6.63 -4.25 20.47
N LYS A 3 7.24 -3.34 21.27
CA LYS A 3 7.72 -2.04 20.78
C LYS A 3 8.66 -2.18 19.57
N ASP A 4 9.58 -3.17 19.61
CA ASP A 4 10.54 -3.43 18.54
C ASP A 4 9.84 -3.89 17.24
N GLY A 5 8.79 -4.72 17.36
CA GLY A 5 7.98 -5.13 16.22
C GLY A 5 7.22 -3.98 15.58
N VAL A 6 6.72 -3.03 16.39
CA VAL A 6 6.07 -1.81 15.89
C VAL A 6 7.08 -0.92 15.17
N ALA A 7 8.29 -0.74 15.74
CA ALA A 7 9.36 0.03 15.13
C ALA A 7 9.80 -0.58 13.78
N ALA A 8 9.92 -1.91 13.71
CA ALA A 8 10.24 -2.62 12.46
C ALA A 8 9.17 -2.42 11.38
N ILE A 9 7.88 -2.55 11.72
CA ILE A 9 6.79 -2.33 10.78
C ILE A 9 6.78 -0.88 10.29
N TYR A 10 7.02 0.07 11.19
CA TYR A 10 7.11 1.49 10.84
C TYR A 10 8.27 1.74 9.85
N GLN A 11 9.46 1.17 10.13
CA GLN A 11 10.61 1.28 9.23
C GLN A 11 10.33 0.68 7.85
N MET A 12 9.69 -0.50 7.79
CA MET A 12 9.26 -1.10 6.51
C MET A 12 8.29 -0.19 5.72
N GLY A 13 7.43 0.56 6.42
CA GLY A 13 6.54 1.54 5.79
C GLY A 13 7.32 2.70 5.16
N LEU A 14 8.35 3.19 5.82
CA LEU A 14 9.23 4.23 5.28
C LEU A 14 10.01 3.74 4.05
N GLU A 15 10.56 2.53 4.10
CA GLU A 15 11.25 1.91 2.98
C GLU A 15 10.32 1.72 1.78
N ALA A 16 9.08 1.24 2.01
CA ALA A 16 8.08 1.09 0.95
C ALA A 16 7.75 2.42 0.27
N ARG A 17 7.61 3.49 1.05
CA ARG A 17 7.41 4.86 0.54
C ARG A 17 8.59 5.29 -0.35
N ASP A 18 9.82 5.06 0.11
CA ASP A 18 11.03 5.45 -0.60
C ASP A 18 11.18 4.67 -1.92
N ILE A 19 10.81 3.40 -1.94
CA ILE A 19 10.73 2.58 -3.16
C ILE A 19 9.73 3.16 -4.17
N ILE A 20 8.56 3.60 -3.71
CA ILE A 20 7.55 4.22 -4.58
C ILE A 20 8.10 5.52 -5.17
N ARG A 21 8.72 6.37 -4.36
CA ARG A 21 9.36 7.61 -4.81
C ARG A 21 10.43 7.34 -5.86
N GLU A 22 11.35 6.40 -5.60
CA GLU A 22 12.40 6.03 -6.53
C GLU A 22 11.84 5.55 -7.89
N ARG A 23 10.75 4.78 -7.87
CA ARG A 23 10.09 4.33 -9.11
C ARG A 23 9.46 5.47 -9.88
N ILE A 24 8.77 6.39 -9.19
CA ILE A 24 8.18 7.59 -9.80
C ILE A 24 9.28 8.40 -10.52
N GLU A 25 10.39 8.64 -9.84
CA GLU A 25 11.53 9.37 -10.40
C GLU A 25 12.18 8.61 -11.56
N ARG A 26 12.54 7.34 -11.36
CA ARG A 26 13.24 6.49 -12.34
C ARG A 26 12.49 6.33 -13.65
N TYR A 27 11.16 6.17 -13.58
CA TYR A 27 10.32 5.94 -14.76
C TYR A 27 9.53 7.18 -15.18
N SER A 28 9.81 8.33 -14.58
CA SER A 28 9.14 9.61 -14.88
C SER A 28 7.61 9.49 -14.85
N ILE A 29 7.06 8.87 -13.79
CA ILE A 29 5.63 8.62 -13.66
C ILE A 29 4.93 9.91 -13.25
N ASP A 30 4.06 10.43 -14.10
CA ASP A 30 3.23 11.61 -13.81
C ASP A 30 1.98 11.21 -13.01
N CYS A 31 2.15 11.09 -11.70
CA CYS A 31 1.09 10.68 -10.77
C CYS A 31 0.72 11.77 -9.76
N ASP A 32 1.05 13.04 -10.03
CA ASP A 32 0.73 14.18 -9.17
C ASP A 32 1.19 13.98 -7.71
N LEU A 33 2.40 13.44 -7.52
CA LEU A 33 2.96 13.22 -6.19
C LEU A 33 3.17 14.56 -5.47
N LYS A 34 2.51 14.73 -4.34
CA LYS A 34 2.66 15.89 -3.44
C LYS A 34 2.95 15.42 -2.04
N TRP A 35 3.93 16.03 -1.42
CA TRP A 35 4.30 15.77 -0.04
C TRP A 35 3.51 16.66 0.91
N GLY A 36 3.21 16.10 2.05
CA GLY A 36 2.44 16.74 3.09
C GLY A 36 1.08 16.09 3.30
N TYR A 37 0.80 15.84 4.55
CA TYR A 37 -0.46 15.25 5.01
C TYR A 37 -0.83 15.86 6.35
N CYS A 38 -2.08 16.24 6.53
CA CYS A 38 -2.56 16.84 7.78
C CYS A 38 -3.82 16.13 8.27
N ASP A 39 -3.73 15.47 9.42
CA ASP A 39 -4.90 15.03 10.17
C ASP A 39 -5.51 16.23 10.90
N VAL A 40 -6.84 16.39 10.83
CA VAL A 40 -7.53 17.52 11.45
C VAL A 40 -8.41 17.09 12.62
N ALA A 41 -8.40 17.89 13.68
CA ALA A 41 -9.11 17.61 14.91
C ALA A 41 -10.49 18.29 14.94
N LEU A 42 -11.55 17.48 15.06
CA LEU A 42 -12.93 17.96 15.25
C LEU A 42 -13.33 18.04 16.74
N LYS A 43 -12.59 17.38 17.62
CA LYS A 43 -12.90 17.26 19.06
C LYS A 43 -11.61 17.37 19.88
N PRO A 44 -11.66 17.89 21.13
CA PRO A 44 -10.46 17.99 21.99
C PRO A 44 -9.73 16.66 22.17
N ARG A 45 -10.44 15.54 22.22
CA ARG A 45 -9.82 14.19 22.33
C ARG A 45 -8.91 13.85 21.15
N HIS A 46 -9.19 14.39 19.94
CA HIS A 46 -8.34 14.16 18.78
C HIS A 46 -7.00 14.88 18.93
N MET A 47 -6.98 16.10 19.50
CA MET A 47 -5.74 16.81 19.78
C MET A 47 -4.86 16.05 20.76
N LYS A 48 -5.48 15.49 21.82
CA LYS A 48 -4.76 14.62 22.76
C LYS A 48 -4.16 13.39 22.06
N GLN A 49 -4.95 12.73 21.23
CA GLN A 49 -4.50 11.57 20.45
C GLN A 49 -3.35 11.92 19.50
N PHE A 50 -3.41 13.07 18.85
CA PHE A 50 -2.33 13.53 17.95
C PHE A 50 -1.02 13.79 18.71
N ALA A 51 -1.10 14.36 19.92
CA ALA A 51 0.06 14.51 20.79
C ALA A 51 0.65 13.15 21.17
N GLU A 52 -0.19 12.19 21.56
CA GLU A 52 0.21 10.82 21.87
C GLU A 52 0.87 10.12 20.66
N TRP A 53 0.34 10.27 19.45
CA TRP A 53 0.92 9.71 18.22
C TRP A 53 2.29 10.32 17.90
N ARG A 54 2.43 11.65 18.02
CA ARG A 54 3.72 12.33 17.86
C ARG A 54 4.76 11.79 18.82
N ASP A 55 4.41 11.70 20.10
CA ASP A 55 5.35 11.30 21.16
C ASP A 55 5.68 9.80 21.06
N PHE A 56 4.71 8.97 20.68
CA PHE A 56 4.95 7.56 20.40
C PHE A 56 5.89 7.40 19.18
N GLY A 57 5.64 8.12 18.09
CA GLY A 57 6.51 8.12 16.93
C GLY A 57 7.95 8.43 17.29
N LYS A 58 8.20 9.50 18.07
CA LYS A 58 9.54 9.83 18.58
C LYS A 58 10.16 8.67 19.38
N SER A 59 9.36 7.97 20.18
CA SER A 59 9.83 6.87 21.04
C SER A 59 10.28 5.63 20.27
N ILE A 60 9.85 5.46 19.02
CA ILE A 60 10.24 4.35 18.12
C ILE A 60 11.24 4.77 17.04
N GLY A 61 11.86 5.94 17.21
CA GLY A 61 12.89 6.43 16.29
C GLY A 61 12.37 7.10 15.02
N ASN A 62 11.10 7.54 15.02
CA ASN A 62 10.60 8.37 13.93
C ASN A 62 11.39 9.68 13.87
N ARG A 63 12.16 9.87 12.80
CA ARG A 63 12.96 11.08 12.54
C ARG A 63 12.19 12.16 11.80
N HIS A 64 10.97 11.85 11.36
CA HIS A 64 10.11 12.82 10.68
C HIS A 64 9.31 13.59 11.72
N ASP A 65 9.43 14.90 11.68
CA ASP A 65 8.76 15.77 12.61
C ASP A 65 7.25 15.81 12.31
N TYR A 66 6.49 15.22 13.22
CA TYR A 66 5.08 15.53 13.33
C TYR A 66 4.93 16.90 14.00
N THR A 67 4.35 17.84 13.28
CA THR A 67 4.05 19.17 13.82
C THR A 67 2.61 19.22 14.27
N LEU A 68 2.41 19.43 15.57
CA LEU A 68 1.07 19.65 16.12
C LEU A 68 0.72 21.13 15.90
N LEU A 69 -0.36 21.36 15.19
CA LEU A 69 -0.86 22.69 14.87
C LEU A 69 -2.06 23.03 15.75
N ASP A 70 -2.09 24.22 16.31
CA ASP A 70 -3.31 24.77 16.89
C ASP A 70 -4.30 25.24 15.82
N ARG A 71 -5.43 25.83 16.26
CA ARG A 71 -6.48 26.31 15.35
C ARG A 71 -5.99 27.38 14.39
N ASP A 72 -5.20 28.32 14.89
CA ASP A 72 -4.78 29.48 14.09
C ASP A 72 -3.66 29.10 13.11
N GLU A 73 -2.74 28.26 13.55
CA GLU A 73 -1.71 27.66 12.69
C GLU A 73 -2.32 26.80 11.58
N LEU A 74 -3.38 26.04 11.91
CA LEU A 74 -4.06 25.18 10.93
C LEU A 74 -4.72 25.98 9.80
N LYS A 75 -5.13 27.23 10.03
CA LYS A 75 -5.76 28.10 9.01
C LYS A 75 -4.87 28.33 7.78
N GLN A 76 -3.55 28.21 7.91
CA GLN A 76 -2.63 28.31 6.79
C GLN A 76 -2.76 27.14 5.80
N TYR A 77 -3.31 25.99 6.25
CA TYR A 77 -3.48 24.78 5.46
C TYR A 77 -4.94 24.50 5.12
N VAL A 78 -5.85 24.81 6.04
CA VAL A 78 -7.29 24.52 5.89
C VAL A 78 -8.10 25.75 6.34
N ASN A 79 -8.75 26.41 5.40
CA ASN A 79 -9.59 27.59 5.69
C ASN A 79 -10.96 27.14 6.23
N SER A 80 -11.01 26.77 7.52
CA SER A 80 -12.24 26.35 8.20
C SER A 80 -12.16 26.57 9.70
N GLU A 81 -13.17 27.18 10.27
CA GLU A 81 -13.34 27.38 11.73
C GLU A 81 -13.81 26.10 12.46
N ARG A 82 -14.14 25.05 11.72
CA ARG A 82 -14.68 23.80 12.28
C ARG A 82 -13.64 23.00 13.05
N TYR A 83 -12.38 23.14 12.70
CA TYR A 83 -11.28 22.34 13.26
C TYR A 83 -10.60 23.03 14.43
N LEU A 84 -10.17 22.23 15.40
CA LEU A 84 -9.52 22.71 16.63
C LEU A 84 -7.99 22.76 16.51
N GLY A 85 -7.43 22.13 15.48
CA GLY A 85 -6.02 22.00 15.22
C GLY A 85 -5.77 20.79 14.33
N GLY A 86 -4.50 20.41 14.14
CA GLY A 86 -4.10 19.31 13.28
C GLY A 86 -2.75 18.71 13.63
N LEU A 87 -2.43 17.59 12.97
CA LEU A 87 -1.13 16.95 13.00
C LEU A 87 -0.57 16.92 11.59
N LEU A 88 0.41 17.75 11.32
CA LEU A 88 1.07 17.86 10.03
C LEU A 88 2.22 16.86 9.93
N ASN A 89 2.33 16.20 8.79
CA ASN A 89 3.36 15.20 8.52
C ASN A 89 3.83 15.33 7.06
N TYR A 90 5.07 15.76 6.86
CA TYR A 90 5.69 15.84 5.55
C TYR A 90 6.40 14.56 5.09
N ALA A 91 6.46 13.54 5.94
CA ALA A 91 6.97 12.23 5.55
C ALA A 91 5.98 11.44 4.67
N ASN A 92 4.70 11.78 4.75
CA ASN A 92 3.65 11.21 3.92
C ASN A 92 3.26 12.17 2.79
N GLY A 93 2.62 11.63 1.77
CA GLY A 93 2.15 12.39 0.63
C GLY A 93 0.88 11.77 0.05
N HIS A 94 0.42 12.36 -1.03
CA HIS A 94 -0.68 11.82 -1.82
C HIS A 94 -0.32 11.81 -3.30
N ILE A 95 -0.98 10.94 -4.02
CA ILE A 95 -0.76 10.69 -5.44
C ILE A 95 -2.10 10.51 -6.15
N HIS A 96 -2.09 10.57 -7.46
CA HIS A 96 -3.20 10.07 -8.28
C HIS A 96 -3.04 8.54 -8.46
N PRO A 97 -3.85 7.70 -7.80
CA PRO A 97 -3.60 6.25 -7.75
C PRO A 97 -3.64 5.57 -9.11
N LEU A 98 -4.55 6.00 -10.00
CA LEU A 98 -4.65 5.44 -11.35
C LEU A 98 -3.41 5.78 -12.18
N ASN A 99 -2.94 7.02 -12.11
CA ASN A 99 -1.75 7.44 -12.87
C ASN A 99 -0.50 6.68 -12.39
N LEU A 100 -0.36 6.47 -11.08
CA LEU A 100 0.72 5.62 -10.56
C LEU A 100 0.62 4.20 -11.13
N CYS A 101 -0.56 3.59 -11.09
CA CYS A 101 -0.78 2.24 -11.61
C CYS A 101 -0.44 2.13 -13.11
N LEU A 102 -0.90 3.08 -13.92
CA LEU A 102 -0.60 3.12 -15.35
C LEU A 102 0.88 3.34 -15.64
N GLY A 103 1.53 4.21 -14.86
CA GLY A 103 2.97 4.46 -14.97
C GLY A 103 3.81 3.23 -14.59
N GLU A 104 3.45 2.53 -13.51
CA GLU A 104 4.11 1.27 -13.15
C GLU A 104 3.88 0.16 -14.18
N ALA A 105 2.69 0.09 -14.78
CA ALA A 105 2.42 -0.84 -15.87
C ALA A 105 3.29 -0.54 -17.10
N ALA A 106 3.38 0.72 -17.50
CA ALA A 106 4.26 1.15 -18.60
C ALA A 106 5.73 0.83 -18.31
N ALA A 107 6.19 1.09 -17.08
CA ALA A 107 7.55 0.75 -16.66
C ALA A 107 7.79 -0.77 -16.72
N ALA A 108 6.84 -1.60 -16.28
CA ALA A 108 6.95 -3.05 -16.37
C ALA A 108 7.05 -3.53 -17.82
N VAL A 109 6.27 -2.95 -18.74
CA VAL A 109 6.34 -3.27 -20.17
C VAL A 109 7.70 -2.87 -20.74
N SER A 110 8.24 -1.70 -20.39
CA SER A 110 9.57 -1.26 -20.84
C SER A 110 10.71 -2.20 -20.40
N LEU A 111 10.48 -2.95 -19.31
CA LEU A 111 11.39 -3.98 -18.80
C LEU A 111 11.13 -5.37 -19.40
N GLY A 112 10.25 -5.50 -20.40
CA GLY A 112 9.97 -6.74 -21.10
C GLY A 112 8.83 -7.57 -20.51
N THR A 113 8.04 -7.04 -19.57
CA THR A 113 6.85 -7.72 -19.04
C THR A 113 5.72 -7.67 -20.06
N SER A 114 5.04 -8.81 -20.27
CA SER A 114 3.80 -8.86 -21.06
C SER A 114 2.59 -8.66 -20.15
N ILE A 115 1.75 -7.69 -20.46
CA ILE A 115 0.50 -7.42 -19.75
C ILE A 115 -0.67 -7.83 -20.66
N TYR A 116 -1.57 -8.64 -20.13
CA TYR A 116 -2.75 -9.12 -20.84
C TYR A 116 -4.01 -8.58 -20.17
N GLU A 117 -4.53 -7.49 -20.68
CA GLU A 117 -5.81 -6.92 -20.27
C GLU A 117 -6.98 -7.77 -20.77
N GLN A 118 -8.16 -7.60 -20.15
CA GLN A 118 -9.39 -8.34 -20.49
C GLN A 118 -9.19 -9.87 -20.52
N SER A 119 -8.23 -10.37 -19.78
CA SER A 119 -7.83 -11.78 -19.71
C SER A 119 -8.08 -12.33 -18.31
N ARG A 120 -9.34 -12.27 -17.87
CA ARG A 120 -9.74 -12.75 -16.54
C ARG A 120 -9.35 -14.21 -16.34
N VAL A 121 -8.60 -14.50 -15.29
CA VAL A 121 -8.32 -15.88 -14.87
C VAL A 121 -9.58 -16.47 -14.27
N ALA A 122 -10.12 -17.49 -14.92
CA ALA A 122 -11.35 -18.18 -14.52
C ALA A 122 -11.06 -19.30 -13.50
N SER A 123 -9.91 -19.98 -13.63
CA SER A 123 -9.50 -21.01 -12.68
C SER A 123 -7.98 -21.12 -12.54
N ILE A 124 -7.56 -21.63 -11.39
CA ILE A 124 -6.16 -21.91 -11.07
C ILE A 124 -6.06 -23.39 -10.72
N GLU A 125 -5.34 -24.15 -11.54
CA GLU A 125 -5.09 -25.56 -11.31
C GLU A 125 -3.69 -25.72 -10.67
N HIS A 126 -3.64 -26.45 -9.56
CA HIS A 126 -2.41 -26.77 -8.86
C HIS A 126 -1.85 -28.10 -9.34
N GLY A 127 -0.52 -28.20 -9.49
CA GLY A 127 0.18 -29.39 -9.94
C GLY A 127 1.69 -29.15 -9.92
N GLU A 128 2.47 -29.94 -10.63
CA GLU A 128 3.91 -29.69 -10.81
C GLU A 128 4.18 -28.29 -11.39
N ARG A 129 3.29 -27.82 -12.24
CA ARG A 129 3.22 -26.45 -12.72
C ARG A 129 1.82 -25.89 -12.52
N VAL A 130 1.74 -24.65 -12.08
CA VAL A 130 0.47 -23.94 -11.98
C VAL A 130 -0.09 -23.72 -13.38
N THR A 131 -1.36 -24.01 -13.60
CA THR A 131 -2.07 -23.65 -14.85
C THR A 131 -3.11 -22.58 -14.54
N LEU A 132 -2.98 -21.43 -15.17
CA LEU A 132 -3.93 -20.33 -15.10
C LEU A 132 -4.80 -20.41 -16.36
N ARG A 133 -6.12 -20.58 -16.21
CA ARG A 133 -7.04 -20.66 -17.35
C ARG A 133 -7.82 -19.34 -17.48
N THR A 134 -7.93 -18.88 -18.71
CA THR A 134 -8.81 -17.79 -19.12
C THR A 134 -9.82 -18.32 -20.14
N GLU A 135 -10.79 -17.52 -20.54
CA GLU A 135 -11.75 -17.89 -21.59
C GLU A 135 -11.07 -18.15 -22.94
N ARG A 136 -9.93 -17.51 -23.21
CA ARG A 136 -9.23 -17.52 -24.51
C ARG A 136 -8.00 -18.41 -24.55
N GLY A 137 -7.57 -18.98 -23.42
CA GLY A 137 -6.36 -19.77 -23.37
C GLY A 137 -5.89 -20.10 -21.96
N ALA A 138 -4.67 -20.61 -21.85
CA ALA A 138 -4.07 -20.95 -20.59
C ALA A 138 -2.58 -20.55 -20.55
N ALA A 139 -2.11 -20.16 -19.37
CA ALA A 139 -0.70 -19.93 -19.09
C ALA A 139 -0.20 -20.96 -18.06
N ARG A 140 1.06 -21.41 -18.22
CA ARG A 140 1.72 -22.38 -17.32
C ARG A 140 3.02 -21.81 -16.77
N PRO A 141 2.95 -20.81 -15.87
CA PRO A 141 4.13 -20.20 -15.27
C PRO A 141 4.79 -21.17 -14.27
N ARG A 142 6.09 -20.96 -14.00
CA ARG A 142 6.77 -21.63 -12.89
C ARG A 142 6.24 -21.19 -11.53
N ARG A 143 5.81 -19.93 -11.41
CA ARG A 143 5.28 -19.33 -10.18
C ARG A 143 4.14 -18.40 -10.55
N ALA A 144 3.13 -18.33 -9.70
CA ALA A 144 2.04 -17.40 -9.81
C ALA A 144 1.94 -16.56 -8.53
N VAL A 145 1.80 -15.24 -8.68
CA VAL A 145 1.58 -14.30 -7.59
C VAL A 145 0.17 -13.74 -7.71
N LEU A 146 -0.61 -13.83 -6.65
CA LEU A 146 -1.99 -13.40 -6.61
C LEU A 146 -2.07 -12.00 -6.02
N CYS A 147 -2.34 -10.99 -6.85
CA CYS A 147 -2.40 -9.58 -6.48
C CYS A 147 -3.79 -8.96 -6.67
N GLY A 148 -4.83 -9.79 -6.70
CA GLY A 148 -6.20 -9.35 -7.04
C GLY A 148 -7.00 -8.72 -5.89
N ASN A 149 -6.41 -8.54 -4.69
CA ASN A 149 -7.06 -7.96 -3.52
C ASN A 149 -8.45 -8.59 -3.26
N ALA A 150 -9.47 -7.75 -3.01
CA ALA A 150 -10.86 -8.17 -2.78
C ALA A 150 -11.56 -8.73 -4.02
N TYR A 151 -10.99 -8.52 -5.21
CA TYR A 151 -11.59 -8.93 -6.49
C TYR A 151 -11.31 -10.40 -6.87
N MET A 152 -10.71 -11.18 -5.98
CA MET A 152 -10.36 -12.59 -6.22
C MET A 152 -11.45 -13.57 -5.81
N GLU A 153 -12.68 -13.09 -5.60
CA GLU A 153 -13.82 -13.93 -5.21
C GLU A 153 -14.04 -15.09 -6.21
N GLY A 154 -14.08 -16.30 -5.66
CA GLY A 154 -14.32 -17.52 -6.43
C GLY A 154 -13.09 -18.20 -7.03
N LEU A 155 -11.91 -17.54 -7.08
CA LEU A 155 -10.69 -18.14 -7.62
C LEU A 155 -10.00 -19.09 -6.64
N LEU A 156 -10.09 -18.83 -5.35
CA LEU A 156 -9.50 -19.66 -4.30
C LEU A 156 -10.47 -19.80 -3.12
N PHE A 157 -10.77 -21.03 -2.74
CA PHE A 157 -11.63 -21.32 -1.59
C PHE A 157 -11.08 -20.72 -0.28
N ALA A 158 -9.76 -20.74 -0.08
CA ALA A 158 -9.09 -20.15 1.07
C ALA A 158 -9.24 -18.61 1.15
N VAL A 159 -9.32 -17.92 0.02
CA VAL A 159 -9.54 -16.47 -0.03
C VAL A 159 -10.98 -16.13 0.34
N ARG A 160 -11.93 -16.96 -0.07
CA ARG A 160 -13.35 -16.79 0.25
C ARG A 160 -13.62 -16.87 1.76
N GLN A 161 -12.94 -17.75 2.49
CA GLN A 161 -13.05 -17.85 3.94
C GLN A 161 -12.47 -16.63 4.68
N LEU A 162 -11.45 -15.99 4.11
CA LEU A 162 -10.82 -14.80 4.69
C LEU A 162 -11.69 -13.54 4.55
N HIS A 163 -12.49 -13.43 3.49
CA HIS A 163 -13.43 -12.32 3.30
C HIS A 163 -14.63 -12.35 4.26
N ALA A 164 -14.99 -13.54 4.76
CA ALA A 164 -16.11 -13.69 5.69
C ALA A 164 -15.82 -13.13 7.08
N HIS A 165 -14.56 -12.92 7.45
CA HIS A 165 -14.20 -12.61 8.83
C HIS A 165 -13.38 -11.34 9.10
N HIS A 166 -12.64 -10.77 8.16
CA HIS A 166 -11.95 -9.47 8.38
C HIS A 166 -11.40 -8.87 7.07
N LYS A 167 -11.37 -7.52 7.02
CA LYS A 167 -10.60 -6.70 6.06
C LYS A 167 -9.09 -6.88 6.29
N VAL A 168 -8.54 -8.05 6.04
CA VAL A 168 -7.12 -8.32 6.22
C VAL A 168 -6.48 -8.61 4.88
N PHE A 169 -5.55 -7.75 4.49
CA PHE A 169 -4.66 -7.99 3.38
C PHE A 169 -3.72 -9.16 3.71
N ARG A 170 -3.79 -10.24 2.96
CA ARG A 170 -2.79 -11.32 3.01
C ARG A 170 -2.24 -11.55 1.61
N THR A 171 -0.94 -11.34 1.49
CA THR A 171 -0.16 -11.83 0.35
C THR A 171 0.15 -13.30 0.60
N PHE A 172 -0.40 -14.21 -0.21
CA PHE A 172 -0.05 -15.62 -0.15
C PHE A 172 1.19 -15.86 -0.99
N ARG A 173 2.27 -16.22 -0.34
CA ARG A 173 3.46 -16.75 -1.00
C ARG A 173 3.30 -18.26 -1.15
N CYS A 174 3.00 -18.75 -2.34
CA CYS A 174 3.11 -20.18 -2.63
C CYS A 174 4.58 -20.55 -2.63
N ARG A 175 5.04 -21.29 -1.60
CA ARG A 175 6.37 -21.88 -1.56
C ARG A 175 6.34 -23.14 -2.40
N PHE A 176 6.99 -23.15 -3.54
CA PHE A 176 7.28 -24.37 -4.26
C PHE A 176 8.62 -24.92 -3.74
N HIS A 177 8.63 -26.19 -3.31
CA HIS A 177 9.86 -26.91 -3.00
C HIS A 177 10.65 -27.04 -4.31
N GLU A 178 11.83 -26.44 -4.36
CA GLU A 178 12.85 -26.85 -5.31
C GLU A 178 13.31 -28.22 -4.86
N ARG A 179 13.06 -29.28 -5.66
CA ARG A 179 13.87 -30.47 -5.61
C ARG A 179 15.14 -30.13 -6.37
N GLU A 180 16.21 -29.98 -5.63
CA GLU A 180 17.55 -30.04 -6.20
C GLU A 180 17.72 -31.43 -6.91
N ASN A 181 18.11 -31.35 -8.17
CA ASN A 181 18.79 -32.42 -8.87
C ASN A 181 20.25 -32.02 -9.02
#